data_4db2e07b1daacd347cc50e7a328604a8
#
_entry.id   4db2e07b1daacd347cc50e7a328604a8
#
_cell.length_a   1.000
_cell.length_b   1.000
_cell.length_c   1.000
_cell.angle_alpha   90.00
_cell.angle_beta   90.00
_cell.angle_gamma   90.00
#
_symmetry.space_group_name_H-M   'P 1'
#
loop_
_entity.id
_entity.type
_entity.pdbx_description
1 polymer ?
#
loop_
_entity_poly.entity_id
_entity_poly.type
_entity_poly.pdbx_seq_one_letter_code
_entity_poly.pdbx_strand_id
1 'polypeptide(L)'
;MPFQTFANSARTGKTAFISDVEKPGENVAIDFELATQMQRNSARLTGLSVGGEYEEVGPDLFGVEMLQVVSYGIGGQYEPHRDAFGLSTPNITTAELSKQRFRHKSGDRIATLIYYLEDVNPVNGGGTVFPELGIAAYPEKGAALFWYNLHRNGQLDQRMIHAGCPVLYGTKWISNHWFRERSQLFNRPCDINPYI
;
A
#
# COMPACT_ATOMS: atom_id res chain seq x y z
N MET A 1 6.74 -10.98 -14.78
CA MET A 1 6.79 -9.59 -15.30
C MET A 1 8.18 -9.01 -15.07
N PRO A 2 8.75 -8.23 -15.99
CA PRO A 2 10.03 -7.59 -15.74
C PRO A 2 9.88 -6.54 -14.64
N PHE A 3 10.81 -6.54 -13.68
CA PHE A 3 10.91 -5.49 -12.68
C PHE A 3 11.13 -4.14 -13.37
N GLN A 4 10.23 -3.18 -13.15
CA GLN A 4 10.44 -1.82 -13.61
C GLN A 4 11.26 -1.08 -12.55
N THR A 5 12.36 -0.49 -12.99
CA THR A 5 13.19 0.35 -12.13
C THR A 5 12.57 1.75 -12.14
N PHE A 6 11.91 2.13 -11.05
CA PHE A 6 11.50 3.51 -10.84
C PHE A 6 12.55 4.21 -9.97
N ALA A 7 13.53 4.83 -10.60
CA ALA A 7 14.37 5.81 -9.95
C ALA A 7 13.77 7.18 -10.26
N ASN A 8 12.90 7.67 -9.39
CA ASN A 8 12.63 9.10 -9.31
C ASN A 8 13.38 9.66 -8.09
N SER A 9 13.48 10.99 -7.95
CA SER A 9 14.17 11.62 -6.83
C SER A 9 13.63 11.19 -5.46
N ALA A 10 12.41 10.70 -5.37
CA ALA A 10 11.74 10.33 -4.11
C ALA A 10 11.96 8.86 -3.70
N ARG A 11 12.16 7.93 -4.66
CA ARG A 11 12.29 6.50 -4.37
C ARG A 11 13.38 5.85 -5.22
N THR A 12 14.30 5.16 -4.56
CA THR A 12 15.35 4.35 -5.19
C THR A 12 15.12 2.88 -4.89
N GLY A 13 14.42 2.18 -5.77
CA GLY A 13 14.07 0.77 -5.61
C GLY A 13 13.53 0.17 -6.91
N LYS A 14 13.53 -1.17 -6.99
CA LYS A 14 12.92 -1.93 -8.08
C LYS A 14 11.53 -2.37 -7.66
N THR A 15 10.54 -2.20 -8.55
CA THR A 15 9.13 -2.50 -8.26
C THR A 15 8.56 -3.48 -9.27
N ALA A 16 7.77 -4.43 -8.79
CA ALA A 16 6.91 -5.29 -9.60
C ALA A 16 5.51 -5.31 -8.99
N PHE A 17 4.50 -5.60 -9.83
CA PHE A 17 3.13 -5.84 -9.38
C PHE A 17 2.76 -7.29 -9.66
N ILE A 18 2.19 -7.95 -8.67
CA ILE A 18 1.65 -9.30 -8.79
C ILE A 18 0.15 -9.14 -9.04
N SER A 19 -0.30 -9.67 -10.19
CA SER A 19 -1.71 -9.62 -10.60
C SER A 19 -2.48 -10.77 -9.97
N ASP A 20 -3.66 -10.46 -9.45
CA ASP A 20 -4.69 -11.41 -9.04
C ASP A 20 -5.63 -11.78 -10.18
N VAL A 21 -5.34 -11.36 -11.41
CA VAL A 21 -6.12 -11.62 -12.61
C VAL A 21 -5.38 -12.60 -13.50
N GLU A 22 -6.02 -13.73 -13.77
CA GLU A 22 -5.52 -14.70 -14.72
C GLU A 22 -5.59 -14.12 -16.14
N LYS A 23 -4.44 -14.02 -16.82
CA LYS A 23 -4.40 -13.62 -18.22
C LYS A 23 -4.19 -14.86 -19.08
N PRO A 24 -5.12 -15.16 -20.00
CA PRO A 24 -4.97 -16.31 -20.91
C PRO A 24 -3.66 -16.20 -21.69
N GLY A 25 -2.83 -17.26 -21.61
CA GLY A 25 -1.60 -17.39 -22.40
C GLY A 25 -0.29 -16.95 -21.72
N GLU A 26 -0.32 -16.43 -20.50
CA GLU A 26 0.88 -16.20 -19.67
C GLU A 26 0.98 -17.32 -18.61
N ASN A 27 2.20 -17.75 -18.24
CA ASN A 27 2.43 -18.71 -17.13
C ASN A 27 2.20 -18.02 -15.76
N VAL A 28 0.97 -17.57 -15.49
CA VAL A 28 0.61 -16.68 -14.39
C VAL A 28 -0.06 -17.42 -13.21
N ALA A 29 -0.28 -18.75 -13.32
CA ALA A 29 -1.02 -19.51 -12.32
C ALA A 29 -0.41 -19.40 -10.90
N ILE A 30 0.92 -19.40 -10.77
CA ILE A 30 1.61 -19.29 -9.48
C ILE A 30 1.43 -17.88 -8.88
N ASP A 31 1.49 -16.84 -9.71
CA ASP A 31 1.35 -15.45 -9.27
C ASP A 31 -0.08 -15.19 -8.79
N PHE A 32 -1.08 -15.75 -9.48
CA PHE A 32 -2.49 -15.63 -9.12
C PHE A 32 -2.80 -16.30 -7.78
N GLU A 33 -2.37 -17.54 -7.56
CA GLU A 33 -2.61 -18.28 -6.31
C GLU A 33 -1.95 -17.56 -5.13
N LEU A 34 -0.71 -17.11 -5.29
CA LEU A 34 0.01 -16.35 -4.28
C LEU A 34 -0.70 -15.03 -3.96
N ALA A 35 -1.09 -14.26 -4.97
CA ALA A 35 -1.80 -13.00 -4.79
C ALA A 35 -3.12 -13.21 -4.05
N THR A 36 -3.90 -14.21 -4.44
CA THR A 36 -5.17 -14.57 -3.78
C THR A 36 -4.95 -14.97 -2.31
N GLN A 37 -3.92 -15.76 -2.03
CA GLN A 37 -3.58 -16.14 -0.65
C GLN A 37 -3.17 -14.92 0.18
N MET A 38 -2.35 -14.03 -0.37
CA MET A 38 -1.93 -12.80 0.28
C MET A 38 -3.11 -11.86 0.55
N GLN A 39 -4.06 -11.74 -0.38
CA GLN A 39 -5.30 -10.98 -0.19
C GLN A 39 -6.14 -11.56 0.97
N ARG A 40 -6.36 -12.87 1.00
CA ARG A 40 -7.09 -13.53 2.10
C ARG A 40 -6.40 -13.31 3.45
N ASN A 41 -5.07 -13.39 3.49
CA ASN A 41 -4.31 -13.12 4.70
C ASN A 41 -4.45 -11.64 5.13
N SER A 42 -4.40 -10.72 4.16
CA SER A 42 -4.62 -9.29 4.42
C SER A 42 -6.01 -9.02 5.02
N ALA A 43 -7.06 -9.64 4.46
CA ALA A 43 -8.40 -9.52 5.01
C ALA A 43 -8.50 -10.06 6.45
N ARG A 44 -7.87 -11.21 6.73
CA ARG A 44 -7.87 -11.80 8.09
C ARG A 44 -7.13 -10.94 9.10
N LEU A 45 -5.99 -10.35 8.70
CA LEU A 45 -5.18 -9.52 9.59
C LEU A 45 -5.83 -8.18 9.90
N THR A 46 -6.51 -7.58 8.93
CA THR A 46 -6.97 -6.19 9.04
C THR A 46 -8.47 -6.05 9.31
N GLY A 47 -9.25 -7.10 9.03
CA GLY A 47 -10.72 -7.04 9.02
C GLY A 47 -11.29 -6.23 7.84
N LEU A 48 -10.43 -5.77 6.91
CA LEU A 48 -10.87 -4.99 5.75
C LEU A 48 -11.21 -5.90 4.56
N SER A 49 -12.15 -5.45 3.74
CA SER A 49 -12.49 -6.14 2.50
C SER A 49 -11.36 -6.02 1.48
N VAL A 50 -11.04 -7.12 0.84
CA VAL A 50 -10.10 -7.17 -0.29
C VAL A 50 -10.82 -7.18 -1.65
N GLY A 51 -12.15 -7.05 -1.65
CA GLY A 51 -12.99 -7.08 -2.82
C GLY A 51 -13.69 -8.42 -3.01
N GLY A 52 -14.74 -8.41 -3.85
CA GLY A 52 -15.41 -9.61 -4.36
C GLY A 52 -14.66 -10.20 -5.57
N GLU A 53 -15.15 -11.30 -6.08
CA GLU A 53 -14.63 -11.87 -7.30
C GLU A 53 -14.73 -10.88 -8.47
N TYR A 54 -13.69 -10.84 -9.28
CA TYR A 54 -13.49 -9.88 -10.38
C TYR A 54 -14.68 -9.76 -11.33
N GLU A 55 -15.42 -10.84 -11.49
CA GLU A 55 -16.56 -10.93 -12.41
C GLU A 55 -17.80 -10.16 -11.97
N GLU A 56 -18.01 -9.96 -10.65
CA GLU A 56 -19.23 -9.34 -10.13
C GLU A 56 -19.16 -7.81 -9.99
N VAL A 57 -17.96 -7.25 -9.78
CA VAL A 57 -17.82 -5.84 -9.32
C VAL A 57 -17.09 -4.94 -10.34
N GLY A 58 -16.48 -5.51 -11.35
CA GLY A 58 -15.67 -4.77 -12.35
C GLY A 58 -14.38 -4.16 -11.75
N PRO A 59 -13.42 -3.80 -12.61
CA PRO A 59 -12.07 -3.37 -12.20
C PRO A 59 -12.04 -2.08 -11.39
N ASP A 60 -13.14 -1.36 -11.33
CA ASP A 60 -13.24 -0.03 -10.71
C ASP A 60 -13.66 -0.05 -9.23
N LEU A 61 -14.04 -1.22 -8.68
CA LEU A 61 -14.59 -1.38 -7.34
C LEU A 61 -13.78 -2.33 -6.45
N PHE A 62 -12.52 -2.61 -6.83
CA PHE A 62 -11.64 -3.43 -5.99
C PHE A 62 -11.45 -2.83 -4.61
N GLY A 63 -11.60 -3.70 -3.59
CA GLY A 63 -11.34 -3.37 -2.20
C GLY A 63 -9.87 -3.12 -1.91
N VAL A 64 -8.99 -3.61 -2.79
CA VAL A 64 -7.54 -3.55 -2.61
C VAL A 64 -6.85 -3.39 -3.97
N GLU A 65 -5.69 -2.74 -3.99
CA GLU A 65 -4.86 -2.63 -5.19
C GLU A 65 -4.05 -3.94 -5.42
N MET A 66 -3.54 -4.11 -6.64
CA MET A 66 -2.59 -5.19 -6.92
C MET A 66 -1.43 -5.17 -5.93
N LEU A 67 -0.98 -6.34 -5.51
CA LEU A 67 0.14 -6.49 -4.61
C LEU A 67 1.41 -5.91 -5.26
N GLN A 68 1.99 -4.89 -4.64
CA GLN A 68 3.23 -4.29 -5.10
C GLN A 68 4.42 -4.88 -4.33
N VAL A 69 5.33 -5.51 -5.03
CA VAL A 69 6.60 -5.98 -4.45
C VAL A 69 7.70 -4.97 -4.77
N VAL A 70 8.47 -4.60 -3.75
CA VAL A 70 9.58 -3.63 -3.88
C VAL A 70 10.84 -4.21 -3.28
N SER A 71 11.93 -4.09 -4.04
CA SER A 71 13.28 -4.41 -3.60
C SER A 71 14.12 -3.14 -3.50
N TYR A 72 14.75 -2.94 -2.35
CA TYR A 72 15.72 -1.87 -2.09
C TYR A 72 17.08 -2.51 -1.88
N GLY A 73 18.04 -2.19 -2.76
CA GLY A 73 19.45 -2.50 -2.58
C GLY A 73 20.16 -1.46 -1.71
N ILE A 74 21.49 -1.53 -1.63
CA ILE A 74 22.33 -0.57 -0.89
C ILE A 74 22.05 0.86 -1.38
N GLY A 75 21.80 1.79 -0.46
CA GLY A 75 21.39 3.17 -0.72
C GLY A 75 19.92 3.30 -1.12
N GLY A 76 19.20 2.18 -1.29
CA GLY A 76 17.77 2.18 -1.61
C GLY A 76 16.95 2.77 -0.46
N GLN A 77 16.08 3.71 -0.80
CA GLN A 77 15.26 4.46 0.16
C GLN A 77 13.94 4.91 -0.47
N TYR A 78 13.05 5.39 0.37
CA TYR A 78 11.87 6.13 -0.05
C TYR A 78 11.67 7.34 0.87
N GLU A 79 11.69 8.53 0.29
CA GLU A 79 11.52 9.79 1.02
C GLU A 79 10.20 9.87 1.78
N PRO A 80 10.07 10.75 2.78
CA PRO A 80 8.81 10.94 3.51
C PRO A 80 7.65 11.25 2.56
N HIS A 81 6.60 10.45 2.64
CA HIS A 81 5.44 10.53 1.75
C HIS A 81 4.16 10.08 2.46
N ARG A 82 3.04 10.28 1.78
CA ARG A 82 1.73 9.75 2.13
C ARG A 82 1.31 8.75 1.08
N ASP A 83 0.65 7.68 1.50
CA ASP A 83 0.04 6.73 0.57
C ASP A 83 -1.31 7.22 0.05
N ALA A 84 -2.09 7.91 0.88
CA ALA A 84 -3.38 8.47 0.48
C ALA A 84 -3.22 9.76 -0.35
N PHE A 85 -4.18 9.99 -1.23
CA PHE A 85 -4.19 11.10 -2.19
C PHE A 85 -4.82 12.38 -1.64
N GLY A 86 -5.60 12.29 -0.55
CA GLY A 86 -6.31 13.40 0.04
C GLY A 86 -7.57 13.80 -0.73
N LEU A 87 -8.30 12.84 -1.30
CA LEU A 87 -9.48 13.11 -2.13
C LEU A 87 -10.60 13.85 -1.39
N SER A 88 -10.69 13.65 -0.07
CA SER A 88 -11.67 14.33 0.79
C SER A 88 -11.13 15.62 1.41
N THR A 89 -9.95 16.10 1.00
CA THR A 89 -9.38 17.33 1.54
C THR A 89 -10.10 18.54 0.94
N PRO A 90 -10.57 19.49 1.76
CA PRO A 90 -11.10 20.77 1.26
C PRO A 90 -10.05 21.46 0.38
N ASN A 91 -10.46 21.99 -0.77
CA ASN A 91 -9.63 22.71 -1.74
C ASN A 91 -8.85 21.86 -2.77
N ILE A 92 -9.16 20.59 -2.93
CA ILE A 92 -8.66 19.86 -4.10
C ILE A 92 -9.28 20.46 -5.37
N THR A 93 -8.47 20.83 -6.32
CA THR A 93 -8.96 21.46 -7.56
C THR A 93 -9.63 20.45 -8.50
N THR A 94 -10.60 20.90 -9.30
CA THR A 94 -11.21 20.06 -10.34
C THR A 94 -10.22 19.51 -11.34
N ALA A 95 -9.08 20.19 -11.58
CA ALA A 95 -8.00 19.71 -12.43
C ALA A 95 -7.21 18.55 -11.80
N GLU A 96 -6.99 18.59 -10.50
CA GLU A 96 -6.38 17.48 -9.75
C GLU A 96 -7.33 16.29 -9.67
N LEU A 97 -8.62 16.57 -9.42
CA LEU A 97 -9.68 15.57 -9.47
C LEU A 97 -9.77 14.88 -10.84
N SER A 98 -9.69 15.61 -11.94
CA SER A 98 -9.78 15.04 -13.29
C SER A 98 -8.59 14.14 -13.64
N LYS A 99 -7.37 14.49 -13.21
CA LYS A 99 -6.18 13.63 -13.35
C LYS A 99 -6.29 12.34 -12.55
N GLN A 100 -7.10 12.35 -11.49
CA GLN A 100 -7.29 11.22 -10.58
C GLN A 100 -8.58 10.45 -10.85
N ARG A 101 -9.31 10.76 -11.93
CA ARG A 101 -10.65 10.22 -12.23
C ARG A 101 -10.74 8.69 -12.19
N PHE A 102 -9.68 7.99 -12.56
CA PHE A 102 -9.58 6.54 -12.45
C PHE A 102 -9.50 6.07 -10.98
N ARG A 103 -8.87 6.87 -10.12
CA ARG A 103 -8.71 6.59 -8.68
C ARG A 103 -9.98 6.89 -7.88
N HIS A 104 -10.88 7.73 -8.42
CA HIS A 104 -12.11 8.14 -7.74
C HIS A 104 -13.17 7.06 -7.62
N LYS A 105 -13.21 6.08 -8.50
CA LYS A 105 -14.26 5.06 -8.48
C LYS A 105 -14.18 4.17 -7.25
N SER A 106 -12.99 3.85 -6.78
CA SER A 106 -12.74 3.03 -5.58
C SER A 106 -12.50 3.84 -4.30
N GLY A 107 -12.50 5.18 -4.38
CA GLY A 107 -12.17 6.07 -3.26
C GLY A 107 -10.66 6.23 -3.06
N ASP A 108 -10.25 6.81 -1.93
CA ASP A 108 -8.85 6.98 -1.55
C ASP A 108 -8.25 5.69 -0.98
N ARG A 109 -6.94 5.67 -0.74
CA ARG A 109 -6.24 4.60 0.00
C ARG A 109 -6.47 4.78 1.49
N ILE A 110 -7.46 4.07 2.03
CA ILE A 110 -7.85 4.19 3.44
C ILE A 110 -6.82 3.60 4.39
N ALA A 111 -6.13 2.54 3.97
CA ALA A 111 -5.14 1.85 4.79
C ALA A 111 -4.04 1.23 3.93
N THR A 112 -2.89 0.99 4.58
CA THR A 112 -1.73 0.33 4.01
C THR A 112 -1.31 -0.84 4.90
N LEU A 113 -0.99 -1.95 4.27
CA LEU A 113 -0.38 -3.12 4.88
C LEU A 113 0.93 -3.42 4.15
N ILE A 114 2.03 -3.45 4.88
CA ILE A 114 3.35 -3.89 4.37
C ILE A 114 3.65 -5.26 4.95
N TYR A 115 4.03 -6.20 4.09
CA TYR A 115 4.68 -7.45 4.48
C TYR A 115 6.18 -7.31 4.30
N TYR A 116 6.95 -7.66 5.30
CA TYR A 116 8.40 -7.79 5.20
C TYR A 116 8.77 -9.18 4.71
N LEU A 117 9.46 -9.24 3.56
CA LEU A 117 9.78 -10.51 2.89
C LEU A 117 11.20 -11.00 3.22
N GLU A 118 11.99 -10.15 3.89
CA GLU A 118 13.37 -10.42 4.27
C GLU A 118 13.69 -9.73 5.60
N ASP A 119 14.62 -10.33 6.36
CA ASP A 119 15.16 -9.74 7.58
C ASP A 119 16.18 -8.66 7.23
N VAL A 120 16.12 -7.53 7.91
CA VAL A 120 17.18 -6.51 7.85
C VAL A 120 17.59 -6.16 9.27
N ASN A 121 18.85 -6.44 9.61
CA ASN A 121 19.36 -6.05 10.91
C ASN A 121 19.26 -4.52 11.06
N PRO A 122 18.74 -4.00 12.18
CA PRO A 122 18.55 -2.56 12.39
C PRO A 122 19.81 -1.71 12.15
N VAL A 123 21.00 -2.24 12.43
CA VAL A 123 22.28 -1.55 12.16
C VAL A 123 22.55 -1.36 10.65
N ASN A 124 21.88 -2.13 9.81
CA ASN A 124 22.00 -2.07 8.35
C ASN A 124 20.98 -1.08 7.73
N GLY A 125 20.24 -0.34 8.53
CA GLY A 125 19.24 0.62 8.05
C GLY A 125 17.92 -0.05 7.62
N GLY A 126 17.29 0.47 6.57
CA GLY A 126 16.09 -0.11 5.95
C GLY A 126 14.80 -0.02 6.79
N GLY A 127 14.80 0.66 7.93
CA GLY A 127 13.62 0.85 8.76
C GLY A 127 12.47 1.56 8.01
N THR A 128 11.23 1.26 8.37
CA THR A 128 10.06 2.06 8.00
C THR A 128 9.75 2.99 9.17
N VAL A 129 9.85 4.30 8.95
CA VAL A 129 9.75 5.30 10.01
C VAL A 129 8.51 6.18 9.84
N PHE A 130 7.92 6.59 10.95
CA PHE A 130 6.83 7.56 11.03
C PHE A 130 7.34 8.77 11.85
N PRO A 131 7.89 9.79 11.19
CA PRO A 131 8.54 10.91 11.89
C PRO A 131 7.64 11.64 12.88
N GLU A 132 6.36 11.86 12.51
CA GLU A 132 5.39 12.55 13.36
C GLU A 132 5.01 11.78 14.63
N LEU A 133 5.17 10.46 14.60
CA LEU A 133 4.94 9.58 15.76
C LEU A 133 6.22 9.26 16.53
N GLY A 134 7.39 9.55 15.95
CA GLY A 134 8.67 9.20 16.56
C GLY A 134 8.91 7.69 16.65
N ILE A 135 8.33 6.87 15.75
CA ILE A 135 8.45 5.41 15.75
C ILE A 135 9.15 4.89 14.50
N ALA A 136 9.77 3.73 14.63
CA ALA A 136 10.39 2.98 13.55
C ALA A 136 10.03 1.50 13.65
N ALA A 137 9.71 0.88 12.51
CA ALA A 137 9.55 -0.57 12.37
C ALA A 137 10.69 -1.10 11.50
N TYR A 138 11.39 -2.11 12.00
CA TYR A 138 12.46 -2.74 11.24
C TYR A 138 11.95 -4.02 10.55
N PRO A 139 12.47 -4.32 9.34
CA PRO A 139 12.06 -5.51 8.62
C PRO A 139 12.42 -6.80 9.37
N GLU A 140 11.40 -7.57 9.68
CA GLU A 140 11.48 -8.94 10.17
C GLU A 140 10.68 -9.81 9.22
N LYS A 141 11.33 -10.82 8.62
CA LYS A 141 10.70 -11.68 7.61
C LYS A 141 9.43 -12.35 8.15
N GLY A 142 8.34 -12.19 7.43
CA GLY A 142 7.03 -12.71 7.82
C GLY A 142 6.22 -11.78 8.71
N ALA A 143 6.82 -10.71 9.26
CA ALA A 143 6.07 -9.68 9.97
C ALA A 143 5.29 -8.79 9.00
N ALA A 144 4.25 -8.15 9.51
CA ALA A 144 3.45 -7.17 8.78
C ALA A 144 3.29 -5.87 9.58
N LEU A 145 3.29 -4.76 8.88
CA LEU A 145 3.07 -3.42 9.42
C LEU A 145 1.81 -2.84 8.78
N PHE A 146 0.83 -2.46 9.62
CA PHE A 146 -0.46 -1.96 9.18
C PHE A 146 -0.75 -0.59 9.78
N TRP A 147 -1.34 0.32 8.98
CA TRP A 147 -1.84 1.60 9.45
C TRP A 147 -2.99 2.12 8.59
N TYR A 148 -3.84 2.95 9.20
CA TYR A 148 -4.84 3.72 8.48
C TYR A 148 -4.23 5.04 7.98
N ASN A 149 -4.42 5.37 6.72
CA ASN A 149 -3.96 6.62 6.10
C ASN A 149 -4.92 7.79 6.35
N LEU A 150 -6.19 7.45 6.61
CA LEU A 150 -7.28 8.42 6.77
C LEU A 150 -7.92 8.27 8.15
N HIS A 151 -8.35 9.40 8.71
CA HIS A 151 -9.32 9.41 9.78
C HIS A 151 -10.68 8.86 9.31
N ARG A 152 -11.60 8.54 10.25
CA ARG A 152 -12.95 8.06 9.90
C ARG A 152 -13.80 9.07 9.14
N ASN A 153 -13.50 10.36 9.23
CA ASN A 153 -14.15 11.41 8.45
C ASN A 153 -13.58 11.58 7.02
N GLY A 154 -12.66 10.69 6.60
CA GLY A 154 -12.02 10.71 5.29
C GLY A 154 -10.87 11.71 5.14
N GLN A 155 -10.55 12.48 6.17
CA GLN A 155 -9.40 13.40 6.14
C GLN A 155 -8.08 12.63 6.29
N LEU A 156 -7.01 13.19 5.70
CA LEU A 156 -5.66 12.66 5.84
C LEU A 156 -5.20 12.68 7.31
N ASP A 157 -4.71 11.55 7.79
CA ASP A 157 -3.99 11.53 9.06
C ASP A 157 -2.52 11.93 8.81
N GLN A 158 -2.17 13.14 9.19
CA GLN A 158 -0.83 13.69 8.97
C GLN A 158 0.26 12.92 9.73
N ARG A 159 -0.10 12.22 10.79
CA ARG A 159 0.83 11.40 11.57
C ARG A 159 1.33 10.19 10.78
N MET A 160 0.61 9.82 9.71
CA MET A 160 0.93 8.66 8.85
C MET A 160 1.88 9.01 7.70
N ILE A 161 2.48 10.21 7.70
CA ILE A 161 3.66 10.47 6.87
C ILE A 161 4.74 9.48 7.28
N HIS A 162 5.27 8.74 6.32
CA HIS A 162 6.26 7.70 6.58
C HIS A 162 7.34 7.68 5.51
N ALA A 163 8.47 7.04 5.84
CA ALA A 163 9.62 6.91 4.95
C ALA A 163 10.24 5.52 5.06
N GLY A 164 10.89 5.09 3.99
CA GLY A 164 11.81 3.95 4.01
C GLY A 164 13.23 4.45 4.16
N CYS A 165 13.86 4.22 5.30
CA CYS A 165 15.25 4.61 5.54
C CYS A 165 16.20 3.92 4.55
N PRO A 166 17.35 4.54 4.21
CA PRO A 166 18.35 3.93 3.37
C PRO A 166 18.80 2.56 3.89
N VAL A 167 18.93 1.61 2.96
CA VAL A 167 19.58 0.32 3.24
C VAL A 167 21.08 0.52 3.17
N LEU A 168 21.78 0.30 4.26
CA LEU A 168 23.23 0.50 4.36
C LEU A 168 24.01 -0.75 3.95
N TYR A 169 23.43 -1.94 4.21
CA TYR A 169 24.00 -3.22 3.85
C TYR A 169 22.91 -4.27 3.60
N GLY A 170 23.12 -5.13 2.59
CA GLY A 170 22.16 -6.15 2.19
C GLY A 170 21.04 -5.61 1.28
N THR A 171 19.87 -6.20 1.42
CA THR A 171 18.68 -5.85 0.65
C THR A 171 17.47 -5.78 1.59
N LYS A 172 16.46 -4.97 1.22
CA LYS A 172 15.16 -4.94 1.87
C LYS A 172 14.10 -5.29 0.83
N TRP A 173 13.32 -6.31 1.12
CA TRP A 173 12.19 -6.70 0.30
C TRP A 173 10.89 -6.52 1.07
N ILE A 174 9.95 -5.84 0.46
CA ILE A 174 8.61 -5.62 1.02
C ILE A 174 7.54 -5.93 -0.02
N SER A 175 6.33 -6.21 0.46
CA SER A 175 5.14 -6.25 -0.37
C SER A 175 4.09 -5.30 0.22
N ASN A 176 3.64 -4.33 -0.57
CA ASN A 176 2.62 -3.35 -0.19
C ASN A 176 1.25 -3.79 -0.66
N HIS A 177 0.26 -3.60 0.20
CA HIS A 177 -1.14 -3.82 -0.10
C HIS A 177 -1.94 -2.59 0.33
N TRP A 178 -2.57 -1.89 -0.61
CA TRP A 178 -3.35 -0.68 -0.34
C TRP A 178 -4.84 -0.97 -0.42
N PHE A 179 -5.53 -0.73 0.67
CA PHE A 179 -6.98 -0.88 0.77
C PHE A 179 -7.68 0.39 0.29
N ARG A 180 -8.76 0.21 -0.49
CA ARG A 180 -9.53 1.30 -1.08
C ARG A 180 -10.77 1.59 -0.25
N GLU A 181 -11.10 2.86 -0.12
CA GLU A 181 -12.10 3.39 0.81
C GLU A 181 -13.51 2.82 0.59
N ARG A 182 -14.00 2.84 -0.66
CA ARG A 182 -15.41 2.54 -0.94
C ARG A 182 -15.83 1.12 -0.60
N SER A 183 -14.95 0.16 -0.74
CA SER A 183 -15.22 -1.24 -0.37
C SER A 183 -15.22 -1.47 1.14
N GLN A 184 -14.79 -0.47 1.93
CA GLN A 184 -14.71 -0.57 3.39
C GLN A 184 -15.91 0.04 4.12
N LEU A 185 -16.92 0.49 3.39
CA LEU A 185 -18.06 1.24 3.96
C LEU A 185 -18.72 0.52 5.15
N PHE A 186 -18.83 -0.80 5.10
CA PHE A 186 -19.41 -1.61 6.19
C PHE A 186 -18.39 -2.13 7.18
N ASN A 187 -17.11 -2.23 6.82
CA ASN A 187 -16.03 -2.72 7.68
C ASN A 187 -15.43 -1.60 8.53
N ARG A 188 -15.43 -0.38 8.00
CA ARG A 188 -14.96 0.82 8.69
C ARG A 188 -15.92 1.98 8.40
N PRO A 189 -17.07 2.05 9.08
CA PRO A 189 -18.05 3.12 8.90
C PRO A 189 -17.42 4.51 9.09
N CYS A 190 -17.86 5.46 8.27
CA CYS A 190 -17.48 6.86 8.44
C CYS A 190 -17.98 7.43 9.76
N ASP A 191 -17.24 8.37 10.31
CA ASP A 191 -17.62 9.17 11.46
C ASP A 191 -17.30 10.64 11.16
N ILE A 192 -18.12 11.56 11.67
CA ILE A 192 -17.86 13.01 11.59
C ILE A 192 -16.76 13.45 12.56
N ASN A 193 -16.53 12.67 13.63
CA ASN A 193 -15.45 12.93 14.57
C ASN A 193 -14.16 12.24 14.07
N PRO A 194 -13.10 13.01 13.74
CA PRO A 194 -11.85 12.44 13.25
C PRO A 194 -11.04 11.66 14.30
N TYR A 195 -11.41 11.79 15.59
CA TYR A 195 -10.64 11.22 16.71
C TYR A 195 -11.24 9.94 17.29
N ILE A 196 -12.26 9.36 16.65
CA ILE A 196 -12.87 8.08 17.05
C ILE A 196 -12.42 6.96 16.12
#